data_caff6ec4e7ec095a8733552fc162833f
#
_entry.id   caff6ec4e7ec095a8733552fc162833f
#
_cell.length_a   1.000
_cell.length_b   1.000
_cell.length_c   1.000
_cell.angle_alpha   90.00
_cell.angle_beta   90.00
_cell.angle_gamma   90.00
#
_symmetry.space_group_name_H-M   'P 1'
#
loop_
_entity.id
_entity.type
_entity.pdbx_description
1 polymer ?
#
loop_
_entity_poly.entity_id
_entity_poly.type
_entity_poly.pdbx_seq_one_letter_code
_entity_poly.pdbx_strand_id
1 'polypeptide(L)' 'MIHVTRLDGSDMVVNVDQIAWIEGMPDTVISLMNGEKLLVREAPDQLVARAKEFKRAIAMPLVRRFGEVVLADEAGERL' A
#
# COMPACT_ATOMS: atom_id res chain seq x y z
N MET A 1 -4.05 -2.52 5.72
CA MET A 1 -5.24 -2.56 4.86
C MET A 1 -5.52 -1.20 4.28
N ILE A 2 -5.75 -1.15 2.99
CA ILE A 2 -6.13 0.09 2.34
C ILE A 2 -7.39 -0.13 1.52
N HIS A 3 -8.17 0.92 1.38
CA HIS A 3 -9.40 0.88 0.58
C HIS A 3 -9.07 1.18 -0.87
N VAL A 4 -9.65 0.40 -1.77
CA VAL A 4 -9.51 0.65 -3.20
C VAL A 4 -10.89 0.50 -3.83
N THR A 5 -11.04 1.03 -5.03
CA THR A 5 -12.30 1.00 -5.77
C THR A 5 -12.09 0.18 -7.04
N ARG A 6 -12.83 -0.90 -7.19
CA ARG A 6 -12.74 -1.70 -8.41
C ARG A 6 -13.30 -0.91 -9.59
N LEU A 7 -13.01 -1.38 -10.79
CA LEU A 7 -13.48 -0.69 -11.99
C LEU A 7 -14.99 -0.59 -12.04
N ASP A 8 -15.70 -1.55 -11.46
CA ASP A 8 -17.17 -1.52 -11.46
C ASP A 8 -17.72 -0.60 -10.37
N GLY A 9 -16.87 0.08 -9.63
CA GLY A 9 -17.30 1.03 -8.62
C GLY A 9 -17.45 0.45 -7.22
N SER A 10 -17.28 -0.85 -7.06
CA SER A 10 -17.44 -1.46 -5.72
C SER A 10 -16.19 -1.23 -4.88
N ASP A 11 -16.39 -1.15 -3.57
CA ASP A 11 -15.29 -0.97 -2.64
C ASP A 11 -14.64 -2.30 -2.31
N MET A 12 -13.36 -2.23 -2.01
CA MET A 12 -12.62 -3.39 -1.59
C MET A 12 -11.50 -2.97 -0.65
N VAL A 13 -11.15 -3.83 0.27
CA VAL A 13 -10.04 -3.58 1.19
C VAL A 13 -8.94 -4.57 0.87
N VAL A 14 -7.72 -4.07 0.69
CA VAL A 14 -6.58 -4.89 0.29
C VAL A 14 -5.52 -4.84 1.39
N ASN A 15 -4.94 -6.00 1.67
CA ASN A 15 -3.84 -6.09 2.62
C ASN A 15 -2.56 -5.62 1.93
N VAL A 16 -2.00 -4.53 2.42
CA VAL A 16 -0.81 -3.92 1.82
C VAL A 16 0.33 -4.91 1.74
N ASP A 17 0.46 -5.79 2.73
CA ASP A 17 1.58 -6.73 2.75
C ASP A 17 1.45 -7.83 1.71
N GLN A 18 0.29 -7.96 1.08
CA GLN A 18 0.10 -8.93 0.02
C GLN A 18 0.29 -8.36 -1.37
N ILE A 19 0.59 -7.07 -1.47
CA ILE A 19 0.78 -6.43 -2.76
C ILE A 19 2.22 -6.65 -3.22
N ALA A 20 2.37 -7.25 -4.40
CA ALA A 20 3.69 -7.47 -4.98
C ALA A 20 4.13 -6.23 -5.77
N TRP A 21 3.27 -5.72 -6.66
CA TRP A 21 3.58 -4.48 -7.37
C TRP A 21 2.30 -3.88 -7.90
N ILE A 22 2.42 -2.61 -8.33
CA ILE A 22 1.29 -1.84 -8.87
C ILE A 22 1.73 -1.26 -10.19
N GLU A 23 0.89 -1.42 -11.22
CA GLU A 23 1.16 -0.87 -12.54
C GLU A 23 0.00 0.04 -12.93
N GLY A 24 0.28 1.03 -13.77
CA GLY A 24 -0.72 2.05 -14.07
C GLY A 24 -1.09 2.28 -15.51
N MET A 25 -0.71 1.41 -16.44
CA MET A 25 -1.01 1.63 -17.86
C MET A 25 -1.48 0.36 -18.51
N PRO A 26 -2.61 0.37 -19.19
CA PRO A 26 -3.56 1.47 -19.35
C PRO A 26 -4.44 1.68 -18.12
N ASP A 27 -4.63 0.62 -17.32
CA ASP A 27 -5.41 0.70 -16.10
C ASP A 27 -4.51 0.41 -14.91
N THR A 28 -4.93 0.86 -13.73
CA THR A 28 -4.18 0.55 -12.53
C THR A 28 -4.43 -0.90 -12.14
N VAL A 29 -3.37 -1.66 -12.06
CA VAL A 29 -3.43 -3.07 -11.70
C VAL A 29 -2.60 -3.30 -10.46
N ILE A 30 -3.21 -3.92 -9.46
CA ILE A 30 -2.51 -4.34 -8.25
C ILE A 30 -2.26 -5.84 -8.38
N SER A 31 -0.99 -6.23 -8.37
CA SER A 31 -0.61 -7.64 -8.43
C SER A 31 -0.32 -8.14 -7.03
N LEU A 32 -1.01 -9.18 -6.63
CA LEU A 32 -0.87 -9.73 -5.29
C LEU A 32 0.16 -10.85 -5.27
N MET A 33 0.64 -11.15 -4.07
CA MET A 33 1.69 -12.15 -3.91
C MET A 33 1.24 -13.53 -4.35
N ASN A 34 -0.06 -13.80 -4.30
CA ASN A 34 -0.58 -15.11 -4.73
C ASN A 34 -0.84 -15.20 -6.23
N GLY A 35 -0.47 -14.16 -6.97
CA GLY A 35 -0.65 -14.16 -8.41
C GLY A 35 -1.93 -13.53 -8.90
N GLU A 36 -2.83 -13.17 -8.01
CA GLU A 36 -4.07 -12.50 -8.41
C GLU A 36 -3.79 -11.07 -8.82
N LYS A 37 -4.62 -10.55 -9.71
CA LYS A 37 -4.51 -9.16 -10.16
C LYS A 37 -5.85 -8.48 -9.99
N LEU A 38 -5.78 -7.25 -9.51
CA LEU A 38 -6.98 -6.45 -9.28
C LEU A 38 -6.89 -5.18 -10.10
N LEU A 39 -7.96 -4.88 -10.84
CA LEU A 39 -8.04 -3.62 -11.58
C LEU A 39 -8.84 -2.64 -10.74
N VAL A 40 -8.26 -1.47 -10.50
CA VAL A 40 -8.86 -0.47 -9.64
C VAL A 40 -8.88 0.89 -10.32
N ARG A 41 -9.68 1.79 -9.79
CA ARG A 41 -9.85 3.13 -10.35
C ARG A 41 -8.80 4.11 -9.87
N GLU A 42 -8.22 3.87 -8.72
CA GLU A 42 -7.23 4.80 -8.17
C GLU A 42 -5.98 4.79 -9.03
N ALA A 43 -5.30 5.94 -9.10
CA ALA A 43 -4.02 6.01 -9.77
C ALA A 43 -2.95 5.35 -8.89
N PRO A 44 -1.86 4.85 -9.48
CA PRO A 44 -0.80 4.23 -8.67
C PRO A 44 -0.29 5.14 -7.56
N ASP A 45 -0.18 6.44 -7.83
CA ASP A 45 0.30 7.38 -6.82
C ASP A 45 -0.61 7.44 -5.62
N GLN A 46 -1.92 7.36 -5.85
CA GLN A 46 -2.88 7.36 -4.75
C GLN A 46 -2.73 6.11 -3.89
N LEU A 47 -2.50 4.97 -4.54
CA LEU A 47 -2.33 3.72 -3.82
C LEU A 47 -1.05 3.72 -3.00
N VAL A 48 0.03 4.24 -3.57
CA VAL A 48 1.29 4.34 -2.87
C VAL A 48 1.13 5.25 -1.65
N ALA A 49 0.42 6.37 -1.82
CA ALA A 49 0.21 7.29 -0.71
C ALA A 49 -0.60 6.63 0.41
N ARG A 50 -1.64 5.88 0.05
CA ARG A 50 -2.45 5.19 1.05
C ARG A 50 -1.66 4.13 1.78
N ALA A 51 -0.80 3.41 1.05
CA ALA A 51 0.03 2.38 1.66
C ALA A 51 1.02 3.00 2.64
N LYS A 52 1.63 4.11 2.25
CA LYS A 52 2.56 4.81 3.14
C LYS A 52 1.87 5.30 4.40
N GLU A 53 0.68 5.86 4.22
CA GLU A 53 -0.07 6.37 5.35
C GLU A 53 -0.44 5.25 6.32
N PHE A 54 -0.85 4.11 5.78
CA PHE A 54 -1.18 2.96 6.59
C PHE A 54 0.04 2.47 7.37
N LYS A 55 1.17 2.32 6.69
CA LYS A 55 2.39 1.85 7.33
C LYS A 55 2.85 2.81 8.40
N ARG A 56 2.75 4.09 8.14
CA ARG A 56 3.15 5.10 9.10
C ARG A 56 2.26 5.01 10.36
N ALA A 57 0.97 4.86 10.16
CA ALA A 57 0.03 4.82 11.27
C ALA A 57 0.30 3.64 12.20
N ILE A 58 0.59 2.47 11.63
CA ILE A 58 0.83 1.30 12.47
C ILE A 58 2.24 1.28 13.04
N ALA A 59 3.19 1.97 12.40
CA ALA A 59 4.56 1.97 12.86
C ALA A 59 4.82 2.99 13.96
N MET A 60 4.04 4.07 13.99
CA MET A 60 4.26 5.14 14.96
C MET A 60 4.33 4.67 16.40
N PRO A 61 3.39 3.86 16.88
CA PRO A 61 3.46 3.38 18.25
C PRO A 61 4.73 2.58 18.53
N LEU A 62 5.16 1.78 17.57
CA LEU A 62 6.36 0.98 17.74
C LEU A 62 7.60 1.84 17.79
N VAL A 63 7.69 2.81 16.90
CA VAL A 63 8.81 3.73 16.88
C VAL A 63 8.90 4.47 18.20
N ARG A 64 7.78 4.96 18.68
CA ARG A 64 7.76 5.70 19.94
C ARG A 64 8.18 4.81 21.09
N ARG A 65 7.77 3.56 21.06
CA ARG A 65 8.05 2.64 22.14
C ARG A 65 9.52 2.26 22.19
N PHE A 66 10.13 2.06 21.04
CA PHE A 66 11.51 1.62 20.98
C PHE A 66 12.49 2.74 20.68
N GLY A 67 12.02 3.95 20.60
CA GLY A 67 12.92 5.07 20.33
C GLY A 67 13.09 5.30 18.87
N GLU A 68 14.29 5.38 18.40
CA GLU A 68 14.52 5.79 17.07
C GLU A 68 14.45 4.74 16.04
N VAL A 69 14.18 3.68 16.38
CA VAL A 69 14.16 2.70 15.41
C VAL A 69 13.91 3.16 14.06
N VAL A 70 14.01 3.37 13.44
CA VAL A 70 13.73 3.64 12.50
C VAL A 70 13.30 3.85 11.58
N LEU A 71 13.15 4.27 11.46
CA LEU A 71 12.67 4.54 10.69
C LEU A 71 12.89 4.22 9.71
N ALA A 72 13.11 3.72 9.60
CA ALA A 72 13.36 3.32 8.80
C ALA A 72 12.87 3.21 7.84
N ASP A 73 12.63 3.27 7.69
CA ASP A 73 12.32 3.12 6.79
C ASP A 73 12.26 3.96 6.00
N GLU A 74 12.57 4.44 6.09
CA GLU A 74 12.78 4.87 5.45
C GLU A 74 13.40 4.80 4.83
N ALA A 75 13.54 4.55 5.09
CA ALA A 75 13.99 4.14 4.75
C ALA A 75 13.96 3.75 4.01
N GLY A 76 13.52 3.72 4.03
CA GLY A 76 13.35 3.04 3.58
C GLY A 76 13.44 3.23 2.81
N GLU A 77 13.38 3.49 2.76
CA GLU A 77 13.54 3.52 2.37
C GLU A 77 14.28 3.27 2.15
N ARG A 78 14.61 3.14 2.57
CA ARG A 78 15.26 2.82 2.65
C ARG A 78 15.41 2.01 2.48
N LEU A 79 14.77 1.82 2.70
CA LEU A 79 14.68 1.14 2.93
C LEU A 79 14.76 0.82 2.79
#